data_d7917be88ec05d172a7021fcf61139ff
#
_entry.id   d7917be88ec05d172a7021fcf61139ff
#
_cell.length_a   1.000
_cell.length_b   1.000
_cell.length_c   1.000
_cell.angle_alpha   90.00
_cell.angle_beta   90.00
_cell.angle_gamma   90.00
#
_symmetry.space_group_name_H-M   'P 1'
#
loop_
_entity.id
_entity.type
_entity.pdbx_description
1 polymer ?
#
loop_
_entity_poly.entity_id
_entity_poly.type
_entity_poly.pdbx_seq_one_letter_code
_entity_poly.pdbx_strand_id
1 'polypeptide(L)'
;MTTKVDICARALVMIGAQPITSFSDGSTEALVASNIYEDFAESSLTRHRWKFATNQKKLSLLTAAPEGRYDYAYQLPASTRVLQISTVTVNDYVIPYTRYKDMLYINSYGSNHDVILDYIFRV
;
A
#
# COMPACT_ATOMS: atom_id res chain seq x y z
N MET A 1 -7.97 -23.97 -3.46
CA MET A 1 -7.66 -22.56 -3.24
C MET A 1 -6.14 -22.35 -3.41
N THR A 2 -5.73 -21.42 -4.22
CA THR A 2 -4.31 -21.15 -4.44
C THR A 2 -3.75 -20.28 -3.33
N THR A 3 -2.74 -20.79 -2.62
CA THR A 3 -2.07 -20.08 -1.55
C THR A 3 -0.77 -19.44 -2.05
N LYS A 4 -0.15 -18.62 -1.20
CA LYS A 4 1.18 -18.04 -1.49
C LYS A 4 2.21 -19.14 -1.78
N VAL A 5 2.18 -20.22 -0.97
CA VAL A 5 3.09 -21.34 -1.11
C VAL A 5 2.84 -22.07 -2.42
N ASP A 6 1.59 -22.24 -2.84
CA ASP A 6 1.25 -22.88 -4.12
C ASP A 6 1.82 -22.10 -5.30
N ILE A 7 1.72 -20.78 -5.27
CA ILE A 7 2.28 -19.92 -6.34
C ILE A 7 3.78 -20.08 -6.41
N CYS A 8 4.46 -20.02 -5.28
CA CYS A 8 5.92 -20.19 -5.23
C CYS A 8 6.35 -21.59 -5.64
N ALA A 9 5.61 -22.62 -5.23
CA ALA A 9 5.90 -24.00 -5.60
C ALA A 9 5.80 -24.22 -7.12
N ARG A 10 4.77 -23.65 -7.75
CA ARG A 10 4.62 -23.71 -9.22
C ARG A 10 5.76 -22.99 -9.94
N ALA A 11 6.14 -21.83 -9.44
CA ALA A 11 7.25 -21.07 -10.03
C ALA A 11 8.56 -21.87 -9.95
N LEU A 12 8.81 -22.52 -8.83
CA LEU A 12 10.01 -23.35 -8.64
C LEU A 12 10.03 -24.54 -9.60
N VAL A 13 8.90 -25.22 -9.76
CA VAL A 13 8.78 -26.34 -10.71
C VAL A 13 9.07 -25.86 -12.13
N MET A 14 8.57 -24.70 -12.52
CA MET A 14 8.76 -24.16 -13.87
C MET A 14 10.22 -23.89 -14.21
N ILE A 15 11.06 -23.59 -13.23
CA ILE A 15 12.50 -23.35 -13.44
C ILE A 15 13.36 -24.57 -13.13
N GLY A 16 12.72 -25.72 -12.84
CA GLY A 16 13.43 -26.97 -12.57
C GLY A 16 13.95 -27.13 -11.15
N ALA A 17 13.53 -26.26 -10.22
CA ALA A 17 13.88 -26.37 -8.81
C ALA A 17 12.88 -27.26 -8.05
N GLN A 18 13.23 -27.63 -6.83
CA GLN A 18 12.35 -28.43 -5.99
C GLN A 18 11.18 -27.58 -5.47
N PRO A 19 9.94 -28.08 -5.55
CA PRO A 19 8.81 -27.39 -4.97
C PRO A 19 8.87 -27.38 -3.45
N ILE A 20 8.25 -26.37 -2.84
CA ILE A 20 8.18 -26.24 -1.39
C ILE A 20 6.79 -26.61 -0.89
N THR A 21 6.71 -27.09 0.35
CA THR A 21 5.44 -27.39 1.02
C THR A 21 5.02 -26.30 1.99
N SER A 22 5.99 -25.53 2.50
CA SER A 22 5.76 -24.35 3.32
C SER A 22 6.98 -23.43 3.23
N PHE A 23 6.82 -22.17 3.63
CA PHE A 23 7.97 -21.25 3.69
C PHE A 23 8.97 -21.59 4.78
N SER A 24 8.62 -22.46 5.69
CA SER A 24 9.47 -22.89 6.80
C SER A 24 9.92 -24.36 6.70
N ASP A 25 9.95 -24.92 5.49
CA ASP A 25 10.37 -26.32 5.31
C ASP A 25 11.88 -26.56 5.39
N GLY A 26 12.67 -25.49 5.57
CA GLY A 26 14.12 -25.58 5.76
C GLY A 26 14.95 -25.65 4.48
N SER A 27 14.33 -25.66 3.31
CA SER A 27 15.05 -25.69 2.03
C SER A 27 15.54 -24.30 1.64
N THR A 28 16.55 -24.26 0.76
CA THR A 28 17.04 -23.01 0.17
C THR A 28 15.95 -22.33 -0.66
N GLU A 29 15.16 -23.12 -1.37
CA GLU A 29 14.04 -22.65 -2.19
C GLU A 29 13.00 -21.95 -1.32
N ALA A 30 12.65 -22.51 -0.15
CA ALA A 30 11.71 -21.90 0.78
C ALA A 30 12.25 -20.59 1.34
N LEU A 31 13.54 -20.52 1.67
CA LEU A 31 14.16 -19.30 2.17
C LEU A 31 14.11 -18.17 1.14
N VAL A 32 14.48 -18.46 -0.10
CA VAL A 32 14.45 -17.49 -1.19
C VAL A 32 13.01 -17.02 -1.44
N ALA A 33 12.07 -17.96 -1.56
CA ALA A 33 10.67 -17.64 -1.82
C ALA A 33 10.07 -16.78 -0.73
N SER A 34 10.33 -17.08 0.55
CA SER A 34 9.80 -16.28 1.66
C SER A 34 10.37 -14.87 1.70
N ASN A 35 11.63 -14.68 1.27
CA ASN A 35 12.28 -13.38 1.28
C ASN A 35 11.78 -12.46 0.16
N ILE A 36 11.42 -13.01 -1.00
CA ILE A 36 11.07 -12.19 -2.16
C ILE A 36 9.56 -12.05 -2.38
N TYR A 37 8.74 -12.94 -1.82
CA TYR A 37 7.31 -12.96 -2.12
C TYR A 37 6.61 -11.63 -1.82
N GLU A 38 6.81 -11.08 -0.62
CA GLU A 38 6.14 -9.84 -0.20
C GLU A 38 6.58 -8.66 -1.08
N ASP A 39 7.87 -8.56 -1.40
CA ASP A 39 8.37 -7.48 -2.24
C ASP A 39 7.78 -7.55 -3.64
N PHE A 40 7.68 -8.73 -4.23
CA PHE A 40 7.06 -8.91 -5.53
C PHE A 40 5.56 -8.66 -5.50
N ALA A 41 4.87 -9.07 -4.45
CA ALA A 41 3.44 -8.83 -4.31
C ALA A 41 3.15 -7.33 -4.23
N GLU A 42 3.87 -6.59 -3.40
CA GLU A 42 3.69 -5.16 -3.26
C GLU A 42 4.07 -4.42 -4.55
N SER A 43 5.16 -4.80 -5.19
CA SER A 43 5.58 -4.22 -6.47
C SER A 43 4.53 -4.45 -7.57
N SER A 44 3.97 -5.65 -7.65
CA SER A 44 2.94 -5.98 -8.64
C SER A 44 1.65 -5.18 -8.40
N LEU A 45 1.26 -4.99 -7.13
CA LEU A 45 0.08 -4.22 -6.79
C LEU A 45 0.22 -2.75 -7.17
N THR A 46 1.43 -2.19 -7.12
CA THR A 46 1.67 -0.78 -7.44
C THR A 46 1.89 -0.51 -8.91
N ARG A 47 2.19 -1.54 -9.73
CA ARG A 47 2.43 -1.37 -11.17
C ARG A 47 1.17 -1.05 -11.97
N HIS A 48 0.00 -1.37 -11.44
CA HIS A 48 -1.27 -1.18 -12.12
C HIS A 48 -2.33 -0.85 -11.07
N ARG A 49 -3.37 -0.13 -11.49
CA ARG A 49 -4.49 0.18 -10.59
C ARG A 49 -5.48 -0.97 -10.57
N TRP A 50 -5.14 -2.01 -9.82
CA TRP A 50 -6.03 -3.16 -9.64
C TRP A 50 -7.25 -2.74 -8.82
N LYS A 51 -8.45 -2.99 -9.32
CA LYS A 51 -9.67 -2.62 -8.60
C LYS A 51 -9.77 -3.25 -7.22
N PHE A 52 -9.32 -4.49 -7.09
CA PHE A 52 -9.35 -5.18 -5.79
C PHE A 52 -8.31 -4.64 -4.79
N ALA A 53 -7.34 -3.88 -5.25
CA ALA A 53 -6.27 -3.32 -4.41
C ALA A 53 -6.36 -1.79 -4.30
N THR A 54 -7.41 -1.17 -4.83
CA THR A 54 -7.64 0.27 -4.75
C THR A 54 -8.86 0.57 -3.90
N ASN A 55 -8.81 1.67 -3.18
CA ASN A 55 -9.94 2.13 -2.39
C ASN A 55 -9.93 3.66 -2.30
N GLN A 56 -11.01 4.19 -1.80
CA GLN A 56 -11.21 5.61 -1.60
C GLN A 56 -11.67 5.83 -0.17
N LYS A 57 -11.11 6.81 0.51
CA LYS A 57 -11.46 7.09 1.90
C LYS A 57 -11.39 8.56 2.20
N LYS A 58 -12.39 9.04 2.95
CA LYS A 58 -12.37 10.37 3.54
C LYS A 58 -11.43 10.35 4.75
N LEU A 59 -10.47 11.25 4.77
CA LEU A 59 -9.47 11.29 5.83
C LEU A 59 -9.94 12.17 7.00
N SER A 60 -9.47 11.82 8.20
CA SER A 60 -9.73 12.58 9.42
C SER A 60 -8.59 13.57 9.67
N LEU A 61 -8.96 14.82 9.95
CA LEU A 61 -8.00 15.86 10.31
C LEU A 61 -7.40 15.56 11.70
N LEU A 62 -6.07 15.62 11.77
CA LEU A 62 -5.37 15.50 13.05
C LEU A 62 -5.43 16.83 13.79
N THR A 63 -5.52 16.78 15.14
CA THR A 63 -5.56 17.96 15.98
C THR A 63 -4.22 18.68 16.06
N ALA A 64 -3.11 17.95 15.93
CA ALA A 64 -1.79 18.52 15.94
C ALA A 64 -1.45 19.08 14.55
N ALA A 65 -1.10 20.37 14.48
CA ALA A 65 -0.65 20.98 13.24
C ALA A 65 0.74 20.47 12.89
N PRO A 66 1.03 20.24 11.58
CA PRO A 66 2.38 19.85 11.18
C PRO A 66 3.36 21.00 11.40
N GLU A 67 4.60 20.63 11.72
CA GLU A 67 5.70 21.58 11.77
C GLU A 67 6.24 21.77 10.34
N GLY A 68 6.49 23.01 9.96
CA GLY A 68 7.05 23.33 8.65
C GLY A 68 6.06 24.02 7.72
N ARG A 69 6.13 23.71 6.43
CA ARG A 69 5.43 24.46 5.39
C ARG A 69 3.98 24.06 5.13
N TYR A 70 3.49 22.99 5.78
CA TYR A 70 2.14 22.49 5.56
C TYR A 70 1.20 22.95 6.67
N ASP A 71 -0.05 23.23 6.31
CA ASP A 71 -1.04 23.76 7.25
C ASP A 71 -1.79 22.68 8.01
N TYR A 72 -2.01 21.52 7.37
CA TYR A 72 -2.85 20.46 7.93
C TYR A 72 -2.20 19.09 7.77
N ALA A 73 -2.43 18.23 8.77
CA ALA A 73 -2.04 16.84 8.75
C ALA A 73 -3.28 15.95 8.84
N TYR A 74 -3.33 14.90 8.05
CA TYR A 74 -4.41 13.92 8.04
C TYR A 74 -3.85 12.52 8.29
N GLN A 75 -4.62 11.70 9.00
CA GLN A 75 -4.24 10.32 9.28
C GLN A 75 -4.58 9.43 8.08
N LEU A 76 -3.60 8.68 7.58
CA LEU A 76 -3.84 7.64 6.57
C LEU A 76 -4.59 6.47 7.19
N PRO A 77 -5.29 5.65 6.37
CA PRO A 77 -6.00 4.48 6.90
C PRO A 77 -5.08 3.57 7.70
N ALA A 78 -5.47 3.26 8.94
CA ALA A 78 -4.66 2.46 9.86
C ALA A 78 -4.96 0.97 9.75
N SER A 79 -6.13 0.60 9.24
CA SER A 79 -6.58 -0.80 9.13
C SER A 79 -5.93 -1.56 7.97
N THR A 80 -5.37 -0.83 7.00
CA THR A 80 -4.69 -1.40 5.85
C THR A 80 -3.37 -0.67 5.61
N ARG A 81 -2.41 -1.39 5.04
CA ARG A 81 -1.15 -0.77 4.66
C ARG A 81 -1.30 -0.08 3.32
N VAL A 82 -1.16 1.23 3.30
CA VAL A 82 -1.21 2.03 2.08
C VAL A 82 0.13 1.92 1.35
N LEU A 83 0.13 1.32 0.17
CA LEU A 83 1.33 1.14 -0.64
C LEU A 83 1.66 2.37 -1.46
N GLN A 84 0.63 2.96 -2.07
CA GLN A 84 0.80 4.13 -2.94
C GLN A 84 -0.45 4.99 -2.90
N ILE A 85 -0.24 6.31 -2.87
CA ILE A 85 -1.32 7.29 -2.99
C ILE A 85 -1.48 7.60 -4.47
N SER A 86 -2.71 7.37 -4.99
CA SER A 86 -3.02 7.68 -6.39
C SER A 86 -3.35 9.15 -6.57
N THR A 87 -4.32 9.65 -5.81
CA THR A 87 -4.71 11.06 -5.84
C THR A 87 -5.24 11.49 -4.48
N VAL A 88 -5.14 12.78 -4.22
CA VAL A 88 -5.76 13.43 -3.07
C VAL A 88 -6.62 14.57 -3.62
N THR A 89 -7.90 14.60 -3.24
CA THR A 89 -8.85 15.61 -3.73
C THR A 89 -9.53 16.33 -2.57
N VAL A 90 -9.83 17.60 -2.79
CA VAL A 90 -10.67 18.43 -1.91
C VAL A 90 -11.74 19.05 -2.81
N ASN A 91 -13.02 18.81 -2.48
CA ASN A 91 -14.15 19.27 -3.30
C ASN A 91 -14.00 18.89 -4.78
N ASP A 92 -13.55 17.65 -5.04
CA ASP A 92 -13.31 17.09 -6.38
C ASP A 92 -12.16 17.72 -7.16
N TYR A 93 -11.37 18.58 -6.54
CA TYR A 93 -10.16 19.14 -7.15
C TYR A 93 -8.92 18.40 -6.63
N VAL A 94 -8.06 17.98 -7.56
CA VAL A 94 -6.78 17.36 -7.21
C VAL A 94 -5.86 18.41 -6.60
N ILE A 95 -5.29 18.10 -5.44
CA ILE A 95 -4.41 19.02 -4.71
C ILE A 95 -3.02 18.40 -4.50
N PRO A 96 -1.98 19.23 -4.39
CA PRO A 96 -0.65 18.73 -4.01
C PRO A 96 -0.64 18.27 -2.54
N TYR A 97 0.16 17.26 -2.27
CA TYR A 97 0.28 16.67 -0.94
C TYR A 97 1.70 16.15 -0.73
N THR A 98 2.04 15.87 0.54
CA THR A 98 3.27 15.16 0.90
C THR A 98 2.93 14.09 1.93
N ARG A 99 3.44 12.88 1.72
CA ARG A 99 3.27 11.79 2.67
C ARG A 99 4.50 11.67 3.56
N TYR A 100 4.27 11.72 4.88
CA TYR A 100 5.29 11.44 5.87
C TYR A 100 4.83 10.31 6.75
N LYS A 101 5.51 9.16 6.70
CA LYS A 101 5.15 7.96 7.46
C LYS A 101 3.70 7.55 7.16
N ASP A 102 2.83 7.60 8.15
CA ASP A 102 1.40 7.27 8.02
C ASP A 102 0.51 8.51 8.02
N MET A 103 1.08 9.68 7.77
CA MET A 103 0.36 10.95 7.74
C MET A 103 0.45 11.61 6.37
N LEU A 104 -0.61 12.33 6.02
CA LEU A 104 -0.70 13.11 4.80
C LEU A 104 -0.70 14.58 5.16
N TYR A 105 0.21 15.35 4.60
CA TYR A 105 0.33 16.80 4.82
C TYR A 105 -0.16 17.56 3.60
N ILE A 106 -1.04 18.52 3.81
CA ILE A 106 -1.54 19.41 2.76
C ILE A 106 -1.55 20.86 3.24
N ASN A 107 -1.57 21.78 2.29
CA ASN A 107 -1.75 23.19 2.58
C ASN A 107 -3.23 23.55 2.68
N SER A 108 -3.52 24.75 3.17
CA SER A 108 -4.87 25.20 3.43
C SER A 108 -5.73 25.32 2.17
N TYR A 109 -6.83 24.57 2.16
CA TYR A 109 -7.89 24.71 1.15
C TYR A 109 -9.24 24.94 1.84
N GLY A 110 -9.18 25.40 3.11
CA GLY A 110 -10.35 25.64 3.94
C GLY A 110 -10.56 24.51 4.95
N SER A 111 -10.91 24.88 6.18
CA SER A 111 -11.03 23.94 7.30
C SER A 111 -12.25 23.02 7.23
N ASN A 112 -13.21 23.30 6.34
CA ASN A 112 -14.47 22.58 6.25
C ASN A 112 -14.55 21.66 5.02
N HIS A 113 -13.44 21.41 4.34
CA HIS A 113 -13.44 20.58 3.15
C HIS A 113 -13.06 19.15 3.48
N ASP A 114 -13.79 18.23 2.83
CA ASP A 114 -13.50 16.82 2.92
C ASP A 114 -12.29 16.46 2.05
N VAL A 115 -11.29 15.85 2.66
CA VAL A 115 -10.13 15.35 1.94
C VAL A 115 -10.38 13.88 1.62
N ILE A 116 -10.40 13.56 0.32
CA ILE A 116 -10.62 12.20 -0.16
C ILE A 116 -9.32 11.64 -0.70
N LEU A 117 -8.93 10.48 -0.20
CA LEU A 117 -7.74 9.77 -0.59
C LEU A 117 -8.10 8.60 -1.49
N ASP A 118 -7.52 8.57 -2.69
CA ASP A 118 -7.54 7.39 -3.56
C ASP A 118 -6.18 6.71 -3.44
N TYR A 119 -6.17 5.43 -3.07
CA TYR A 119 -4.93 4.75 -2.73
C TYR A 119 -4.93 3.29 -3.15
N ILE A 120 -3.72 2.74 -3.25
CA ILE A 120 -3.47 1.31 -3.44
C ILE A 120 -3.02 0.74 -2.11
N PHE A 121 -3.60 -0.38 -1.69
CA PHE A 121 -3.31 -0.99 -0.41
C PHE A 121 -2.85 -2.44 -0.56
N ARG A 122 -2.21 -2.96 0.49
CA ARG A 122 -1.81 -4.37 0.54
C ARG A 122 -3.05 -5.23 0.83
N VAL A 123 -3.40 -6.04 -0.12
CA VAL A 123 -4.58 -6.94 -0.05
C VAL A 123 -4.35 -8.05 0.97
#